data_dbe847a3203968753081f00390127c2b
#
_entry.id   dbe847a3203968753081f00390127c2b
#
_cell.length_a   1.000
_cell.length_b   1.000
_cell.length_c   1.000
_cell.angle_alpha   90.00
_cell.angle_beta   90.00
_cell.angle_gamma   90.00
#
_symmetry.space_group_name_H-M   'P 1'
#
loop_
_entity.id
_entity.type
_entity.pdbx_description
1 polymer ?
#
loop_
_entity_poly.entity_id
_entity_poly.type
_entity_poly.pdbx_seq_one_letter_code
_entity_poly.pdbx_strand_id
1 'polypeptide(L)'
;MENDERKKAMTRQLASLVEEALIAEVTLSPKPGLVDALDTGAHSDMDVALFLKSARTLTPFFEKMAQAAWLHPIDQNLREAIAEIGREAEHAMLTATNGVNTHKGAIWAMGLLISVTAQKISDEQSFSVTEVLEDVSKLAAFPDTKYRAKKATHGHKVKKKYGVNGAYEEAVLGYPHIKLALEATKKLKTDSPVQKQLHILLVLMSSLDDTCVLHRSDQETLIEMQTLAHAASRSMLPNRDFTKLLDFCQSKQISPGGSADLLSASLFLLEVEKFWIADARISPILLHEQNR
;
A
#
# COMPACT_ATOMS: atom_id res chain seq x y z
N MET A 1 28.64 14.40 -8.36
CA MET A 1 28.06 15.34 -7.36
C MET A 1 26.58 15.61 -7.63
N GLU A 2 26.21 16.19 -8.78
CA GLU A 2 24.82 16.55 -9.10
C GLU A 2 23.86 15.35 -9.10
N ASN A 3 24.25 14.22 -9.71
CA ASN A 3 23.44 13.00 -9.74
C ASN A 3 23.27 12.36 -8.34
N ASP A 4 24.26 12.49 -7.46
CA ASP A 4 24.20 11.94 -6.10
C ASP A 4 23.31 12.78 -5.18
N GLU A 5 23.31 14.10 -5.35
CA GLU A 5 22.40 15.01 -4.65
C GLU A 5 20.95 14.82 -5.12
N ARG A 6 20.74 14.69 -6.45
CA ARG A 6 19.44 14.37 -7.02
C ARG A 6 18.90 13.03 -6.50
N LYS A 7 19.73 11.98 -6.49
CA LYS A 7 19.37 10.69 -5.92
C LYS A 7 18.89 10.84 -4.48
N LYS A 8 19.66 11.49 -3.62
CA LYS A 8 19.32 11.71 -2.20
C LYS A 8 18.00 12.48 -2.03
N ALA A 9 17.82 13.55 -2.82
CA ALA A 9 16.61 14.37 -2.75
C ALA A 9 15.38 13.56 -3.15
N MET A 10 15.42 12.86 -4.28
CA MET A 10 14.29 12.10 -4.81
C MET A 10 13.94 10.89 -3.95
N THR A 11 14.96 10.13 -3.50
CA THR A 11 14.69 8.96 -2.64
C THR A 11 14.12 9.34 -1.28
N ARG A 12 14.56 10.46 -0.71
CA ARG A 12 13.99 11.02 0.52
C ARG A 12 12.56 11.49 0.32
N GLN A 13 12.27 12.17 -0.79
CA GLN A 13 10.92 12.62 -1.11
C GLN A 13 9.98 11.43 -1.30
N LEU A 14 10.38 10.39 -2.02
CA LEU A 14 9.59 9.16 -2.16
C LEU A 14 9.31 8.50 -0.80
N ALA A 15 10.30 8.42 0.09
CA ALA A 15 10.11 7.88 1.42
C ALA A 15 9.14 8.71 2.27
N SER A 16 9.17 10.06 2.14
CA SER A 16 8.19 10.95 2.77
C SER A 16 6.78 10.67 2.26
N LEU A 17 6.59 10.47 0.95
CA LEU A 17 5.27 10.14 0.40
C LEU A 17 4.75 8.78 0.88
N VAL A 18 5.63 7.80 1.11
CA VAL A 18 5.22 6.54 1.73
C VAL A 18 4.78 6.77 3.18
N GLU A 19 5.54 7.53 3.98
CA GLU A 19 5.14 7.88 5.35
C GLU A 19 3.79 8.60 5.37
N GLU A 20 3.61 9.60 4.52
CA GLU A 20 2.37 10.35 4.39
C GLU A 20 1.17 9.46 4.01
N ALA A 21 1.37 8.50 3.10
CA ALA A 21 0.35 7.55 2.71
C ALA A 21 -0.06 6.59 3.86
N LEU A 22 0.91 6.11 4.64
CA LEU A 22 0.65 5.29 5.84
C LEU A 22 -0.08 6.10 6.92
N ILE A 23 0.30 7.35 7.13
CA ILE A 23 -0.37 8.27 8.07
C ILE A 23 -1.78 8.61 7.59
N ALA A 24 -1.96 8.89 6.31
CA ALA A 24 -3.27 9.19 5.73
C ALA A 24 -4.23 8.00 5.86
N GLU A 25 -3.72 6.77 5.66
CA GLU A 25 -4.51 5.55 5.86
C GLU A 25 -4.98 5.45 7.30
N VAL A 26 -4.07 5.49 8.29
CA VAL A 26 -4.45 5.25 9.69
C VAL A 26 -5.32 6.37 10.27
N THR A 27 -5.22 7.60 9.77
CA THR A 27 -6.02 8.75 10.25
C THR A 27 -7.36 8.91 9.54
N LEU A 28 -7.56 8.22 8.41
CA LEU A 28 -8.84 8.20 7.70
C LEU A 28 -9.93 7.60 8.59
N SER A 29 -11.03 8.32 8.79
CA SER A 29 -12.13 7.91 9.68
C SER A 29 -13.51 8.28 9.11
N PRO A 30 -14.54 7.48 9.43
CA PRO A 30 -14.48 6.18 10.08
C PRO A 30 -14.07 5.05 9.11
N LYS A 31 -13.37 4.01 9.61
CA LYS A 31 -13.00 2.83 8.80
C LYS A 31 -13.59 1.54 9.38
N PRO A 32 -14.22 0.69 8.53
CA PRO A 32 -14.82 -0.55 9.01
C PRO A 32 -13.77 -1.53 9.57
N GLY A 33 -13.80 -1.81 10.89
CA GLY A 33 -12.97 -2.78 11.57
C GLY A 33 -11.49 -2.48 11.70
N LEU A 34 -11.03 -1.36 11.14
CA LEU A 34 -9.64 -0.90 11.16
C LEU A 34 -9.41 0.12 12.28
N VAL A 35 -8.16 0.23 12.73
CA VAL A 35 -7.72 1.34 13.60
C VAL A 35 -7.86 2.64 12.83
N ASP A 36 -8.51 3.63 13.43
CA ASP A 36 -8.64 4.97 12.87
C ASP A 36 -8.60 6.05 13.96
N ALA A 37 -8.80 7.32 13.58
CA ALA A 37 -8.73 8.43 14.54
C ALA A 37 -9.85 8.42 15.61
N LEU A 38 -10.91 7.63 15.42
CA LEU A 38 -12.08 7.57 16.31
C LEU A 38 -12.01 6.37 17.27
N ASP A 39 -11.54 5.20 16.80
CA ASP A 39 -11.46 3.99 17.61
C ASP A 39 -10.36 3.01 17.14
N THR A 40 -10.20 1.90 17.85
CA THR A 40 -9.19 0.87 17.55
C THR A 40 -9.72 -0.24 16.65
N GLY A 41 -10.93 -0.12 16.11
CA GLY A 41 -11.57 -1.15 15.29
C GLY A 41 -11.67 -2.50 16.01
N ALA A 42 -11.26 -3.56 15.35
CA ALA A 42 -11.23 -4.92 15.93
C ALA A 42 -9.97 -5.24 16.73
N HIS A 43 -9.24 -4.22 17.22
CA HIS A 43 -7.95 -4.39 17.90
C HIS A 43 -7.99 -3.89 19.34
N SER A 44 -7.31 -4.62 20.24
CA SER A 44 -7.08 -4.24 21.62
C SER A 44 -5.60 -3.96 21.94
N ASP A 45 -4.73 -4.20 20.97
CA ASP A 45 -3.26 -4.19 21.09
C ASP A 45 -2.60 -3.08 20.26
N MET A 46 -3.37 -2.30 19.50
CA MET A 46 -2.85 -1.22 18.66
C MET A 46 -3.83 -0.05 18.56
N ASP A 47 -3.27 1.14 18.40
CA ASP A 47 -3.97 2.41 18.24
C ASP A 47 -3.29 3.29 17.20
N VAL A 48 -3.86 4.45 16.90
CA VAL A 48 -3.29 5.43 15.96
C VAL A 48 -1.87 5.84 16.36
N ALA A 49 -1.60 6.06 17.64
CA ALA A 49 -0.28 6.51 18.09
C ALA A 49 0.80 5.46 17.79
N LEU A 50 0.46 4.16 17.95
CA LEU A 50 1.36 3.05 17.63
C LEU A 50 1.61 2.96 16.11
N PHE A 51 0.58 3.14 15.29
CA PHE A 51 0.70 3.19 13.83
C PHE A 51 1.56 4.36 13.36
N LEU A 52 1.36 5.57 13.90
CA LEU A 52 2.18 6.75 13.59
C LEU A 52 3.65 6.54 13.96
N LYS A 53 3.92 5.94 15.14
CA LYS A 53 5.27 5.57 15.54
C LYS A 53 5.90 4.58 14.57
N SER A 54 5.15 3.57 14.17
CA SER A 54 5.58 2.56 13.22
C SER A 54 5.88 3.16 11.84
N ALA A 55 5.00 3.98 11.27
CA ALA A 55 5.20 4.63 9.98
C ALA A 55 6.51 5.42 9.94
N ARG A 56 6.75 6.29 10.95
CA ARG A 56 7.99 7.08 11.08
C ARG A 56 9.24 6.20 11.23
N THR A 57 9.13 5.08 11.94
CA THR A 57 10.23 4.11 12.10
C THR A 57 10.61 3.47 10.76
N LEU A 58 9.65 3.29 9.85
CA LEU A 58 9.83 2.63 8.56
C LEU A 58 10.41 3.56 7.49
N THR A 59 10.24 4.87 7.59
CA THR A 59 10.66 5.85 6.58
C THR A 59 12.12 5.70 6.13
N PRO A 60 13.12 5.52 7.02
CA PRO A 60 14.50 5.34 6.59
C PRO A 60 14.74 4.05 5.77
N PHE A 61 13.94 3.02 6.00
CA PHE A 61 14.05 1.76 5.24
C PHE A 61 13.45 1.89 3.85
N PHE A 62 12.36 2.63 3.71
CA PHE A 62 11.81 2.96 2.38
C PHE A 62 12.78 3.83 1.58
N GLU A 63 13.46 4.80 2.22
CA GLU A 63 14.53 5.56 1.56
C GLU A 63 15.66 4.64 1.08
N LYS A 64 16.12 3.69 1.91
CA LYS A 64 17.14 2.70 1.52
C LYS A 64 16.68 1.83 0.33
N MET A 65 15.42 1.39 0.30
CA MET A 65 14.87 0.61 -0.82
C MET A 65 14.86 1.43 -2.12
N ALA A 66 14.46 2.70 -2.07
CA ALA A 66 14.51 3.61 -3.20
C ALA A 66 15.95 3.86 -3.67
N GLN A 67 16.90 4.03 -2.75
CA GLN A 67 18.33 4.18 -3.05
C GLN A 67 18.94 2.94 -3.70
N ALA A 68 18.53 1.74 -3.25
CA ALA A 68 18.98 0.47 -3.83
C ALA A 68 18.49 0.28 -5.27
N ALA A 69 17.29 0.78 -5.57
CA ALA A 69 16.68 0.67 -6.89
C ALA A 69 17.14 1.75 -7.89
N TRP A 70 17.78 2.83 -7.42
CA TRP A 70 18.20 3.95 -8.26
C TRP A 70 19.20 3.53 -9.31
N LEU A 71 18.88 3.70 -10.60
CA LEU A 71 19.67 3.24 -11.75
C LEU A 71 20.00 1.74 -11.73
N HIS A 72 19.20 0.95 -11.02
CA HIS A 72 19.38 -0.49 -10.94
C HIS A 72 18.32 -1.20 -11.82
N PRO A 73 18.70 -2.21 -12.62
CA PRO A 73 17.72 -2.96 -13.39
C PRO A 73 16.75 -3.73 -12.48
N ILE A 74 15.54 -3.99 -13.01
CA ILE A 74 14.56 -4.84 -12.32
C ILE A 74 14.98 -6.30 -12.51
N ASP A 75 15.72 -6.83 -11.54
CA ASP A 75 16.31 -8.16 -11.59
C ASP A 75 16.29 -8.88 -10.23
N GLN A 76 16.87 -10.07 -10.21
CA GLN A 76 17.01 -10.89 -9.01
C GLN A 76 17.82 -10.19 -7.90
N ASN A 77 18.87 -9.42 -8.25
CA ASN A 77 19.73 -8.76 -7.27
C ASN A 77 18.95 -7.64 -6.55
N LEU A 78 18.21 -6.83 -7.29
CA LEU A 78 17.34 -5.81 -6.71
C LEU A 78 16.28 -6.45 -5.80
N ARG A 79 15.64 -7.54 -6.26
CA ARG A 79 14.63 -8.26 -5.46
C ARG A 79 15.19 -8.73 -4.12
N GLU A 80 16.40 -9.28 -4.11
CA GLU A 80 17.06 -9.74 -2.88
C GLU A 80 17.52 -8.59 -1.97
N ALA A 81 18.03 -7.50 -2.55
CA ALA A 81 18.42 -6.32 -1.80
C ALA A 81 17.24 -5.69 -1.05
N ILE A 82 16.11 -5.48 -1.75
CA ILE A 82 14.91 -4.92 -1.10
C ILE A 82 14.28 -5.89 -0.09
N ALA A 83 14.42 -7.22 -0.30
CA ALA A 83 13.94 -8.20 0.67
C ALA A 83 14.75 -8.17 1.97
N GLU A 84 16.07 -7.96 1.89
CA GLU A 84 16.94 -7.81 3.05
C GLU A 84 16.58 -6.55 3.84
N ILE A 85 16.46 -5.40 3.16
CA ILE A 85 16.02 -4.14 3.77
C ILE A 85 14.61 -4.29 4.39
N GLY A 86 13.70 -5.02 3.72
CA GLY A 86 12.35 -5.27 4.23
C GLY A 86 12.33 -6.08 5.53
N ARG A 87 13.23 -7.05 5.68
CA ARG A 87 13.38 -7.80 6.94
C ARG A 87 13.95 -6.92 8.07
N GLU A 88 14.90 -6.03 7.76
CA GLU A 88 15.39 -5.03 8.72
C GLU A 88 14.26 -4.09 9.15
N ALA A 89 13.45 -3.63 8.19
CA ALA A 89 12.28 -2.79 8.43
C ALA A 89 11.25 -3.49 9.34
N GLU A 90 10.93 -4.76 9.05
CA GLU A 90 10.03 -5.57 9.89
C GLU A 90 10.57 -5.69 11.33
N HIS A 91 11.86 -5.94 11.49
CA HIS A 91 12.49 -6.02 12.80
C HIS A 91 12.44 -4.67 13.55
N ALA A 92 12.74 -3.57 12.88
CA ALA A 92 12.66 -2.23 13.46
C ALA A 92 11.21 -1.87 13.87
N MET A 93 10.24 -2.18 13.03
CA MET A 93 8.81 -2.01 13.33
C MET A 93 8.42 -2.79 14.60
N LEU A 94 8.72 -4.08 14.65
CA LEU A 94 8.39 -4.91 15.83
C LEU A 94 9.07 -4.41 17.10
N THR A 95 10.30 -3.93 17.01
CA THR A 95 11.01 -3.32 18.14
C THR A 95 10.31 -2.05 18.60
N ALA A 96 9.95 -1.16 17.67
CA ALA A 96 9.28 0.11 17.98
C ALA A 96 7.86 -0.08 18.55
N THR A 97 7.18 -1.15 18.17
CA THR A 97 5.79 -1.45 18.54
C THR A 97 5.66 -2.50 19.66
N ASN A 98 6.75 -2.85 20.34
CA ASN A 98 6.76 -3.89 21.39
C ASN A 98 6.22 -5.25 20.89
N GLY A 99 6.56 -5.63 19.67
CA GLY A 99 6.17 -6.91 19.08
C GLY A 99 4.82 -6.90 18.33
N VAL A 100 4.11 -5.77 18.31
CA VAL A 100 2.83 -5.65 17.58
C VAL A 100 3.10 -5.46 16.10
N ASN A 101 2.45 -6.29 15.26
CA ASN A 101 2.55 -6.19 13.81
C ASN A 101 1.57 -5.14 13.27
N THR A 102 2.05 -3.95 12.99
CA THR A 102 1.25 -2.84 12.45
C THR A 102 1.29 -2.73 10.92
N HIS A 103 2.47 -2.92 10.28
CA HIS A 103 2.68 -2.58 8.86
C HIS A 103 3.42 -3.67 8.05
N LYS A 104 3.41 -4.93 8.46
CA LYS A 104 4.17 -5.97 7.73
C LYS A 104 3.76 -6.11 6.27
N GLY A 105 2.46 -6.08 5.98
CA GLY A 105 1.97 -6.13 4.60
C GLY A 105 2.29 -4.86 3.83
N ALA A 106 2.20 -3.70 4.49
CA ALA A 106 2.60 -2.42 3.92
C ALA A 106 4.10 -2.37 3.59
N ILE A 107 4.99 -2.92 4.43
CA ILE A 107 6.44 -3.02 4.13
C ILE A 107 6.65 -3.77 2.80
N TRP A 108 5.93 -4.86 2.58
CA TRP A 108 5.99 -5.63 1.33
C TRP A 108 5.49 -4.81 0.14
N ALA A 109 4.28 -4.28 0.20
CA ALA A 109 3.67 -3.56 -0.90
C ALA A 109 4.41 -2.27 -1.23
N MET A 110 4.69 -1.44 -0.22
CA MET A 110 5.38 -0.17 -0.39
C MET A 110 6.83 -0.36 -0.81
N GLY A 111 7.51 -1.40 -0.30
CA GLY A 111 8.89 -1.71 -0.66
C GLY A 111 9.05 -1.99 -2.16
N LEU A 112 8.13 -2.76 -2.74
CA LEU A 112 8.10 -3.01 -4.19
C LEU A 112 7.78 -1.73 -4.98
N LEU A 113 6.73 -1.01 -4.57
CA LEU A 113 6.25 0.19 -5.25
C LEU A 113 7.29 1.31 -5.25
N ILE A 114 7.88 1.63 -4.09
CA ILE A 114 8.89 2.70 -3.99
C ILE A 114 10.14 2.35 -4.78
N SER A 115 10.56 1.08 -4.78
CA SER A 115 11.74 0.63 -5.53
C SER A 115 11.55 0.81 -7.03
N VAL A 116 10.43 0.33 -7.58
CA VAL A 116 10.13 0.49 -9.01
C VAL A 116 9.94 1.96 -9.37
N THR A 117 9.26 2.75 -8.54
CA THR A 117 9.08 4.19 -8.77
C THR A 117 10.43 4.92 -8.78
N ALA A 118 11.34 4.62 -7.85
CA ALA A 118 12.67 5.22 -7.81
C ALA A 118 13.51 4.85 -9.05
N GLN A 119 13.42 3.61 -9.52
CA GLN A 119 14.08 3.16 -10.74
C GLN A 119 13.54 3.92 -11.96
N LYS A 120 12.22 4.05 -12.11
CA LYS A 120 11.58 4.82 -13.20
C LYS A 120 12.03 6.29 -13.21
N ILE A 121 12.03 6.94 -12.05
CA ILE A 121 12.47 8.35 -11.90
C ILE A 121 13.95 8.48 -12.26
N SER A 122 14.78 7.51 -11.91
CA SER A 122 16.23 7.53 -12.20
C SER A 122 16.55 7.41 -13.68
N ASP A 123 15.70 6.74 -14.46
CA ASP A 123 15.83 6.58 -15.91
C ASP A 123 15.42 7.84 -16.71
N GLU A 124 14.92 8.88 -16.04
CA GLU A 124 14.50 10.16 -16.65
C GLU A 124 13.43 10.04 -17.75
N GLN A 125 12.72 8.93 -17.80
CA GLN A 125 11.66 8.70 -18.77
C GLN A 125 10.30 9.01 -18.13
N SER A 126 9.37 9.49 -18.95
CA SER A 126 7.97 9.58 -18.52
C SER A 126 7.41 8.17 -18.32
N PHE A 127 6.65 7.98 -17.27
CA PHE A 127 6.01 6.70 -16.97
C PHE A 127 4.58 6.92 -16.44
N SER A 128 3.78 5.88 -16.46
CA SER A 128 2.43 5.83 -15.91
C SER A 128 2.37 4.94 -14.66
N VAL A 129 1.34 5.11 -13.85
CA VAL A 129 1.05 4.19 -12.73
C VAL A 129 0.91 2.74 -13.23
N THR A 130 0.34 2.53 -14.41
CA THR A 130 0.21 1.20 -15.01
C THR A 130 1.57 0.55 -15.25
N GLU A 131 2.54 1.28 -15.80
CA GLU A 131 3.90 0.78 -16.03
C GLU A 131 4.64 0.50 -14.72
N VAL A 132 4.41 1.31 -13.67
CA VAL A 132 4.93 1.00 -12.32
C VAL A 132 4.39 -0.35 -11.84
N LEU A 133 3.09 -0.58 -11.96
CA LEU A 133 2.46 -1.84 -11.48
C LEU A 133 2.88 -3.05 -12.32
N GLU A 134 3.12 -2.90 -13.62
CA GLU A 134 3.66 -3.95 -14.49
C GLU A 134 5.10 -4.32 -14.11
N ASP A 135 5.94 -3.35 -13.80
CA ASP A 135 7.31 -3.61 -13.39
C ASP A 135 7.39 -4.13 -11.94
N VAL A 136 6.46 -3.73 -11.06
CA VAL A 136 6.28 -4.38 -9.75
C VAL A 136 5.94 -5.86 -9.90
N SER A 137 5.06 -6.22 -10.83
CA SER A 137 4.75 -7.63 -11.14
C SER A 137 6.01 -8.42 -11.50
N LYS A 138 6.86 -7.87 -12.36
CA LYS A 138 8.14 -8.48 -12.74
C LYS A 138 9.09 -8.64 -11.54
N LEU A 139 9.24 -7.56 -10.75
CA LEU A 139 10.11 -7.58 -9.57
C LEU A 139 9.63 -8.57 -8.50
N ALA A 140 8.32 -8.61 -8.24
CA ALA A 140 7.72 -9.52 -7.27
C ALA A 140 7.84 -11.00 -7.66
N ALA A 141 7.87 -11.30 -8.96
CA ALA A 141 8.00 -12.67 -9.47
C ALA A 141 9.38 -13.31 -9.19
N PHE A 142 10.43 -12.51 -8.99
CA PHE A 142 11.73 -13.06 -8.58
C PHE A 142 11.65 -13.63 -7.15
N PRO A 143 12.16 -14.85 -6.92
CA PRO A 143 12.16 -15.44 -5.58
C PRO A 143 13.16 -14.75 -4.63
N ASP A 144 12.89 -14.79 -3.33
CA ASP A 144 13.89 -14.49 -2.31
C ASP A 144 14.71 -15.76 -2.04
N THR A 145 15.85 -15.89 -2.72
CA THR A 145 16.70 -17.11 -2.62
C THR A 145 17.59 -17.12 -1.38
N LYS A 146 17.83 -15.94 -0.77
CA LYS A 146 18.71 -15.78 0.40
C LYS A 146 18.01 -16.08 1.72
N TYR A 147 16.68 -16.17 1.71
CA TYR A 147 15.91 -16.35 2.93
C TYR A 147 14.91 -17.50 2.84
N ARG A 148 14.97 -18.41 3.81
CA ARG A 148 13.94 -19.41 4.06
C ARG A 148 13.22 -19.10 5.35
N ALA A 149 11.94 -18.81 5.27
CA ALA A 149 11.13 -18.56 6.47
C ALA A 149 11.14 -19.77 7.41
N LYS A 150 11.54 -19.55 8.66
CA LYS A 150 11.56 -20.60 9.69
C LYS A 150 10.16 -21.03 10.14
N LYS A 151 9.17 -20.15 9.98
CA LYS A 151 7.75 -20.42 10.33
C LYS A 151 6.83 -19.87 9.24
N ALA A 152 5.74 -20.57 8.96
CA ALA A 152 4.70 -20.09 8.07
C ALA A 152 3.99 -18.87 8.66
N THR A 153 3.85 -17.80 7.86
CA THR A 153 3.08 -16.60 8.23
C THR A 153 1.58 -16.90 8.33
N HIS A 154 0.80 -16.01 8.95
CA HIS A 154 -0.65 -16.13 8.99
C HIS A 154 -1.24 -16.18 7.57
N GLY A 155 -0.83 -15.30 6.66
CA GLY A 155 -1.27 -15.31 5.26
C GLY A 155 -0.96 -16.64 4.54
N HIS A 156 0.21 -17.25 4.79
CA HIS A 156 0.53 -18.57 4.22
C HIS A 156 -0.40 -19.70 4.73
N LYS A 157 -0.75 -19.66 6.03
CA LYS A 157 -1.71 -20.63 6.62
C LYS A 157 -3.11 -20.44 6.04
N VAL A 158 -3.57 -19.21 5.89
CA VAL A 158 -4.86 -18.86 5.28
C VAL A 158 -4.91 -19.31 3.83
N LYS A 159 -3.89 -18.99 3.04
CA LYS A 159 -3.77 -19.43 1.64
C LYS A 159 -3.88 -20.96 1.53
N LYS A 160 -3.16 -21.70 2.38
CA LYS A 160 -3.21 -23.18 2.39
C LYS A 160 -4.60 -23.71 2.77
N LYS A 161 -5.31 -23.03 3.70
CA LYS A 161 -6.63 -23.47 4.19
C LYS A 161 -7.74 -23.18 3.19
N TYR A 162 -7.74 -22.00 2.55
CA TYR A 162 -8.86 -21.50 1.76
C TYR A 162 -8.59 -21.46 0.25
N GLY A 163 -7.33 -21.66 -0.18
CA GLY A 163 -6.98 -21.62 -1.60
C GLY A 163 -6.99 -20.22 -2.23
N VAL A 164 -6.97 -19.18 -1.41
CA VAL A 164 -7.04 -17.78 -1.84
C VAL A 164 -5.68 -17.19 -2.17
N ASN A 165 -5.67 -16.10 -2.94
CA ASN A 165 -4.47 -15.31 -3.19
C ASN A 165 -4.11 -14.49 -1.95
N GLY A 166 -2.79 -14.34 -1.69
CA GLY A 166 -2.26 -13.48 -0.64
C GLY A 166 -1.51 -12.29 -1.20
N ALA A 167 -0.84 -11.55 -0.33
CA ALA A 167 -0.07 -10.35 -0.71
C ALA A 167 1.01 -10.62 -1.77
N TYR A 168 1.58 -11.82 -1.81
CA TYR A 168 2.56 -12.20 -2.83
C TYR A 168 1.91 -12.31 -4.21
N GLU A 169 0.83 -13.05 -4.33
CA GLU A 169 0.10 -13.23 -5.60
C GLU A 169 -0.48 -11.91 -6.09
N GLU A 170 -0.99 -11.07 -5.18
CA GLU A 170 -1.49 -9.74 -5.51
C GLU A 170 -0.39 -8.88 -6.16
N ALA A 171 0.83 -8.91 -5.63
CA ALA A 171 1.98 -8.20 -6.20
C ALA A 171 2.42 -8.80 -7.55
N VAL A 172 2.53 -10.12 -7.66
CA VAL A 172 2.92 -10.81 -8.91
C VAL A 172 1.92 -10.57 -10.03
N LEU A 173 0.64 -10.38 -9.71
CA LEU A 173 -0.40 -10.01 -10.66
C LEU A 173 -0.41 -8.50 -10.99
N GLY A 174 0.50 -7.71 -10.42
CA GLY A 174 0.59 -6.26 -10.64
C GLY A 174 -0.52 -5.48 -9.94
N TYR A 175 -0.93 -5.90 -8.76
CA TYR A 175 -1.93 -5.26 -7.92
C TYR A 175 -3.26 -4.97 -8.63
N PRO A 176 -3.97 -6.00 -9.12
CA PRO A 176 -5.23 -5.82 -9.86
C PRO A 176 -6.29 -5.07 -9.04
N HIS A 177 -6.32 -5.26 -7.71
CA HIS A 177 -7.28 -4.57 -6.85
C HIS A 177 -6.95 -3.07 -6.70
N ILE A 178 -5.66 -2.68 -6.68
CA ILE A 178 -5.28 -1.26 -6.74
C ILE A 178 -5.73 -0.65 -8.07
N LYS A 179 -5.48 -1.30 -9.21
CA LYS A 179 -5.95 -0.83 -10.53
C LYS A 179 -7.46 -0.61 -10.52
N LEU A 180 -8.21 -1.59 -10.04
CA LEU A 180 -9.68 -1.51 -9.93
C LEU A 180 -10.13 -0.31 -9.08
N ALA A 181 -9.51 -0.12 -7.90
CA ALA A 181 -9.88 0.93 -6.96
C ALA A 181 -9.55 2.33 -7.51
N LEU A 182 -8.38 2.50 -8.14
CA LEU A 182 -8.00 3.77 -8.76
C LEU A 182 -8.90 4.13 -9.96
N GLU A 183 -9.25 3.16 -10.80
CA GLU A 183 -10.18 3.36 -11.92
C GLU A 183 -11.60 3.72 -11.45
N ALA A 184 -12.09 3.05 -10.41
CA ALA A 184 -13.39 3.36 -9.83
C ALA A 184 -13.42 4.79 -9.26
N THR A 185 -12.33 5.21 -8.61
CA THR A 185 -12.21 6.54 -8.01
C THR A 185 -12.18 7.66 -9.05
N LYS A 186 -11.61 7.43 -10.24
CA LYS A 186 -11.65 8.41 -11.35
C LYS A 186 -13.08 8.74 -11.82
N LYS A 187 -14.02 7.83 -11.59
CA LYS A 187 -15.44 8.01 -11.96
C LYS A 187 -16.25 8.71 -10.86
N LEU A 188 -15.68 8.86 -9.67
CA LEU A 188 -16.36 9.46 -8.52
C LEU A 188 -16.45 10.98 -8.68
N LYS A 189 -17.66 11.52 -8.66
CA LYS A 189 -17.92 12.96 -8.78
C LYS A 189 -17.82 13.63 -7.41
N THR A 190 -16.62 13.81 -6.90
CA THR A 190 -16.36 14.51 -5.64
C THR A 190 -14.94 15.09 -5.63
N ASP A 191 -14.79 16.26 -4.99
CA ASP A 191 -13.50 16.88 -4.72
C ASP A 191 -12.98 16.54 -3.31
N SER A 192 -13.80 15.93 -2.47
CA SER A 192 -13.43 15.55 -1.10
C SER A 192 -12.38 14.44 -1.08
N PRO A 193 -11.16 14.68 -0.54
CA PRO A 193 -10.14 13.64 -0.41
C PRO A 193 -10.62 12.47 0.45
N VAL A 194 -11.32 12.74 1.54
CA VAL A 194 -11.87 11.71 2.45
C VAL A 194 -12.84 10.78 1.72
N GLN A 195 -13.74 11.34 0.88
CA GLN A 195 -14.67 10.53 0.08
C GLN A 195 -13.91 9.63 -0.89
N LYS A 196 -12.86 10.14 -1.56
CA LYS A 196 -12.02 9.37 -2.48
C LYS A 196 -11.29 8.24 -1.76
N GLN A 197 -10.68 8.53 -0.62
CA GLN A 197 -9.95 7.54 0.17
C GLN A 197 -10.86 6.44 0.71
N LEU A 198 -12.02 6.80 1.29
CA LEU A 198 -13.02 5.81 1.74
C LEU A 198 -13.56 4.98 0.58
N HIS A 199 -13.77 5.59 -0.59
CA HIS A 199 -14.22 4.85 -1.77
C HIS A 199 -13.17 3.84 -2.25
N ILE A 200 -11.88 4.22 -2.29
CA ILE A 200 -10.78 3.29 -2.57
C ILE A 200 -10.83 2.11 -1.59
N LEU A 201 -10.91 2.38 -0.29
CA LEU A 201 -10.99 1.35 0.74
C LEU A 201 -12.16 0.40 0.49
N LEU A 202 -13.36 0.93 0.23
CA LEU A 202 -14.56 0.10 0.00
C LEU A 202 -14.45 -0.76 -1.27
N VAL A 203 -13.85 -0.23 -2.34
CA VAL A 203 -13.61 -1.03 -3.56
C VAL A 203 -12.63 -2.16 -3.28
N LEU A 204 -11.54 -1.89 -2.55
CA LEU A 204 -10.59 -2.92 -2.12
C LEU A 204 -11.28 -3.98 -1.25
N MET A 205 -12.00 -3.56 -0.21
CA MET A 205 -12.75 -4.47 0.67
C MET A 205 -13.81 -5.30 -0.08
N SER A 206 -14.37 -4.78 -1.17
CA SER A 206 -15.44 -5.47 -1.92
C SER A 206 -14.95 -6.62 -2.80
N SER A 207 -13.64 -6.74 -3.02
CA SER A 207 -13.11 -7.69 -4.01
C SER A 207 -11.86 -8.46 -3.57
N LEU A 208 -11.11 -7.94 -2.59
CA LEU A 208 -9.88 -8.58 -2.12
C LEU A 208 -10.19 -9.81 -1.26
N ASP A 209 -9.48 -10.92 -1.52
CA ASP A 209 -9.43 -12.08 -0.62
C ASP A 209 -8.59 -11.74 0.63
N ASP A 210 -9.12 -10.87 1.48
CA ASP A 210 -8.38 -10.32 2.62
C ASP A 210 -7.98 -11.41 3.62
N THR A 211 -6.70 -11.78 3.61
CA THR A 211 -6.17 -12.83 4.47
C THR A 211 -6.18 -12.48 5.95
N CYS A 212 -6.28 -11.18 6.32
CA CYS A 212 -6.45 -10.76 7.71
C CYS A 212 -7.85 -11.05 8.21
N VAL A 213 -8.86 -10.85 7.37
CA VAL A 213 -10.26 -11.23 7.66
C VAL A 213 -10.38 -12.75 7.78
N LEU A 214 -9.87 -13.50 6.81
CA LEU A 214 -9.91 -14.98 6.82
C LEU A 214 -9.12 -15.59 7.98
N HIS A 215 -8.12 -14.90 8.51
CA HIS A 215 -7.36 -15.35 9.67
C HIS A 215 -8.18 -15.26 10.97
N ARG A 216 -9.05 -14.26 11.08
CA ARG A 216 -9.89 -13.97 12.25
C ARG A 216 -11.26 -14.62 12.18
N SER A 217 -11.67 -15.05 10.98
CA SER A 217 -13.01 -15.56 10.70
C SER A 217 -13.02 -16.70 9.67
N ASP A 218 -13.96 -16.67 8.75
CA ASP A 218 -14.16 -17.67 7.72
C ASP A 218 -14.52 -17.03 6.37
N GLN A 219 -14.76 -17.87 5.37
CA GLN A 219 -15.07 -17.43 4.01
C GLN A 219 -16.46 -16.80 3.90
N GLU A 220 -17.44 -17.25 4.69
CA GLU A 220 -18.78 -16.69 4.71
C GLU A 220 -18.74 -15.23 5.21
N THR A 221 -18.02 -15.00 6.30
CA THR A 221 -17.80 -13.65 6.85
C THR A 221 -17.09 -12.74 5.85
N LEU A 222 -16.08 -13.25 5.10
CA LEU A 222 -15.42 -12.48 4.05
C LEU A 222 -16.41 -12.07 2.95
N ILE A 223 -17.19 -13.00 2.43
CA ILE A 223 -18.19 -12.74 1.36
C ILE A 223 -19.25 -11.73 1.82
N GLU A 224 -19.71 -11.82 3.06
CA GLU A 224 -20.66 -10.85 3.61
C GLU A 224 -20.05 -9.45 3.72
N MET A 225 -18.80 -9.34 4.23
CA MET A 225 -18.08 -8.08 4.26
C MET A 225 -17.91 -7.48 2.85
N GLN A 226 -17.50 -8.29 1.87
CA GLN A 226 -17.36 -7.87 0.48
C GLN A 226 -18.69 -7.35 -0.10
N THR A 227 -19.78 -8.05 0.18
CA THR A 227 -21.14 -7.66 -0.27
C THR A 227 -21.57 -6.31 0.32
N LEU A 228 -21.35 -6.10 1.62
CA LEU A 228 -21.67 -4.84 2.29
C LEU A 228 -20.77 -3.70 1.79
N ALA A 229 -19.48 -3.95 1.61
CA ALA A 229 -18.54 -2.97 1.08
C ALA A 229 -18.91 -2.55 -0.35
N HIS A 230 -19.27 -3.51 -1.21
CA HIS A 230 -19.78 -3.23 -2.55
C HIS A 230 -21.03 -2.36 -2.52
N ALA A 231 -22.02 -2.70 -1.68
CA ALA A 231 -23.24 -1.89 -1.55
C ALA A 231 -22.93 -0.46 -1.08
N ALA A 232 -22.06 -0.33 -0.06
CA ALA A 232 -21.66 0.98 0.48
C ALA A 232 -20.91 1.86 -0.56
N SER A 233 -20.10 1.26 -1.45
CA SER A 233 -19.32 1.99 -2.45
C SER A 233 -20.17 2.64 -3.56
N ARG A 234 -21.46 2.27 -3.69
CA ARG A 234 -22.32 2.71 -4.79
C ARG A 234 -22.88 4.13 -4.66
N SER A 235 -22.75 4.75 -3.49
CA SER A 235 -23.26 6.10 -3.23
C SER A 235 -22.34 6.87 -2.29
N MET A 236 -22.57 8.19 -2.20
CA MET A 236 -21.80 9.06 -1.30
C MET A 236 -21.88 8.62 0.16
N LEU A 237 -20.78 8.77 0.88
CA LEU A 237 -20.66 8.41 2.29
C LEU A 237 -20.87 9.64 3.21
N PRO A 238 -21.42 9.42 4.43
CA PRO A 238 -21.91 8.16 4.95
C PRO A 238 -23.26 7.78 4.33
N ASN A 239 -23.51 6.47 4.16
CA ASN A 239 -24.80 5.92 3.73
C ASN A 239 -25.20 4.73 4.62
N ARG A 240 -26.44 4.24 4.45
CA ARG A 240 -26.98 3.16 5.28
C ARG A 240 -26.15 1.85 5.21
N ASP A 241 -25.64 1.52 4.04
CA ASP A 241 -24.89 0.27 3.85
C ASP A 241 -23.48 0.39 4.43
N PHE A 242 -22.89 1.60 4.41
CA PHE A 242 -21.65 1.87 5.12
C PHE A 242 -21.80 1.73 6.64
N THR A 243 -22.91 2.22 7.22
CA THR A 243 -23.21 2.02 8.65
C THR A 243 -23.32 0.54 8.98
N LYS A 244 -24.06 -0.25 8.16
CA LYS A 244 -24.14 -1.70 8.35
C LYS A 244 -22.78 -2.38 8.27
N LEU A 245 -21.90 -1.95 7.37
CA LEU A 245 -20.55 -2.50 7.25
C LEU A 245 -19.70 -2.20 8.50
N LEU A 246 -19.77 -0.98 9.06
CA LEU A 246 -19.13 -0.63 10.32
C LEU A 246 -19.58 -1.56 11.45
N ASP A 247 -20.91 -1.68 11.65
CA ASP A 247 -21.51 -2.52 12.68
C ASP A 247 -21.14 -4.01 12.48
N PHE A 248 -21.13 -4.48 11.23
CA PHE A 248 -20.75 -5.84 10.88
C PHE A 248 -19.31 -6.16 11.26
N CYS A 249 -18.35 -5.32 10.82
CA CYS A 249 -16.93 -5.52 11.14
C CYS A 249 -16.67 -5.50 12.65
N GLN A 250 -17.35 -4.61 13.38
CA GLN A 250 -17.26 -4.52 14.83
C GLN A 250 -17.86 -5.76 15.50
N SER A 251 -19.06 -6.19 15.10
CA SER A 251 -19.74 -7.36 15.69
C SER A 251 -18.97 -8.67 15.46
N LYS A 252 -18.34 -8.82 14.30
CA LYS A 252 -17.53 -9.99 13.93
C LYS A 252 -16.09 -9.89 14.40
N GLN A 253 -15.65 -8.76 14.97
CA GLN A 253 -14.28 -8.50 15.38
C GLN A 253 -13.25 -8.79 14.26
N ILE A 254 -13.59 -8.39 13.03
CA ILE A 254 -12.73 -8.54 11.85
C ILE A 254 -12.07 -7.23 11.48
N SER A 255 -10.85 -7.34 10.95
CA SER A 255 -10.04 -6.21 10.49
C SER A 255 -9.53 -6.50 9.08
N PRO A 256 -9.94 -5.72 8.07
CA PRO A 256 -9.51 -5.89 6.68
C PRO A 256 -8.10 -5.28 6.46
N GLY A 257 -7.08 -5.84 7.13
CA GLY A 257 -5.71 -5.32 7.13
C GLY A 257 -5.05 -5.35 5.75
N GLY A 258 -5.35 -6.35 4.92
CA GLY A 258 -4.86 -6.39 3.54
C GLY A 258 -5.41 -5.24 2.70
N SER A 259 -6.69 -4.90 2.90
CA SER A 259 -7.31 -3.74 2.25
C SER A 259 -6.70 -2.41 2.72
N ALA A 260 -6.32 -2.30 3.99
CA ALA A 260 -5.61 -1.12 4.54
C ALA A 260 -4.21 -0.96 3.92
N ASP A 261 -3.44 -2.05 3.81
CA ASP A 261 -2.13 -2.04 3.14
C ASP A 261 -2.25 -1.56 1.69
N LEU A 262 -3.25 -2.04 0.94
CA LEU A 262 -3.48 -1.63 -0.44
C LEU A 262 -4.09 -0.22 -0.56
N LEU A 263 -4.82 0.27 0.44
CA LEU A 263 -5.24 1.67 0.51
C LEU A 263 -4.01 2.58 0.59
N SER A 264 -3.10 2.31 1.54
CA SER A 264 -1.84 3.07 1.66
C SER A 264 -1.06 3.06 0.33
N ALA A 265 -0.95 1.89 -0.32
CA ALA A 265 -0.29 1.74 -1.62
C ALA A 265 -0.98 2.57 -2.72
N SER A 266 -2.31 2.59 -2.74
CA SER A 266 -3.08 3.41 -3.68
C SER A 266 -2.87 4.90 -3.46
N LEU A 267 -2.83 5.35 -2.21
CA LEU A 267 -2.57 6.75 -1.85
C LEU A 267 -1.17 7.19 -2.27
N PHE A 268 -0.15 6.36 -2.03
CA PHE A 268 1.21 6.61 -2.51
C PHE A 268 1.25 6.78 -4.03
N LEU A 269 0.62 5.90 -4.80
CA LEU A 269 0.60 5.97 -6.26
C LEU A 269 -0.13 7.22 -6.78
N LEU A 270 -1.19 7.67 -6.11
CA LEU A 270 -1.87 8.92 -6.46
C LEU A 270 -0.95 10.14 -6.25
N GLU A 271 -0.13 10.15 -5.20
CA GLU A 271 0.83 11.24 -4.99
C GLU A 271 1.98 11.16 -6.00
N VAL A 272 2.49 9.97 -6.34
CA VAL A 272 3.45 9.79 -7.43
C VAL A 272 2.89 10.32 -8.76
N GLU A 273 1.63 10.03 -9.08
CA GLU A 273 0.98 10.54 -10.30
C GLU A 273 0.96 12.07 -10.33
N LYS A 274 0.66 12.72 -9.21
CA LYS A 274 0.64 14.19 -9.11
C LYS A 274 2.04 14.81 -9.28
N PHE A 275 3.05 14.28 -8.58
CA PHE A 275 4.37 14.92 -8.49
C PHE A 275 5.27 14.64 -9.71
N TRP A 276 5.22 13.43 -10.28
CA TRP A 276 6.14 13.06 -11.35
C TRP A 276 5.49 12.85 -12.71
N ILE A 277 4.27 12.35 -12.74
CA ILE A 277 3.60 12.05 -14.01
C ILE A 277 2.95 13.32 -14.59
N ALA A 278 2.41 14.19 -13.74
CA ALA A 278 1.82 15.47 -14.16
C ALA A 278 2.89 16.49 -14.56
N ASP A 279 4.01 16.60 -13.79
CA ASP A 279 5.10 17.53 -14.09
C ASP A 279 5.88 17.17 -15.36
N ALA A 280 6.05 15.88 -15.67
CA ALA A 280 6.64 15.43 -16.93
C ALA A 280 5.85 15.89 -18.18
N ARG A 281 4.56 16.20 -18.05
CA ARG A 281 3.73 16.78 -19.12
C ARG A 281 3.95 18.29 -19.28
N ILE A 282 4.48 18.97 -18.27
CA ILE A 282 4.72 20.43 -18.24
C ILE A 282 6.18 20.75 -18.63
N SER A 283 7.12 19.86 -18.33
CA SER A 283 8.56 20.08 -18.55
C SER A 283 9.01 20.29 -20.00
N PRO A 284 8.39 19.71 -21.05
CA PRO A 284 8.77 20.00 -22.45
C PRO A 284 8.54 21.43 -22.86
N ILE A 285 7.71 22.20 -22.15
CA ILE A 285 7.36 23.58 -22.51
C ILE A 285 8.39 24.58 -21.94
N LEU A 286 8.98 24.30 -20.78
CA LEU A 286 9.94 25.19 -20.13
C LEU A 286 11.37 25.10 -20.68
N LEU A 287 11.76 23.99 -21.29
CA LEU A 287 13.08 23.81 -21.89
C LEU A 287 13.23 24.53 -23.27
N HIS A 288 12.12 24.94 -23.90
CA HIS A 288 12.15 25.69 -25.15
C HIS A 288 12.18 27.22 -24.98
N GLU A 289 11.89 27.75 -23.79
CA GLU A 289 11.89 29.20 -23.53
C GLU A 289 13.24 29.75 -23.03
N GLN A 290 14.17 28.90 -22.59
CA GLN A 290 15.51 29.35 -22.16
C GLN A 290 16.60 29.35 -23.28
N ASN A 291 16.24 28.96 -24.50
CA ASN A 291 17.14 28.98 -25.65
C ASN A 291 16.69 29.94 -26.77
N ARG A 292 16.02 31.04 -26.40
CA ARG A 292 15.77 32.15 -27.33
C ARG A 292 16.37 33.44 -26.81
#